data_693a620ddfb2cd87af13982cfd838d74
#
_entry.id   693a620ddfb2cd87af13982cfd838d74
#
_cell.length_a   1.000
_cell.length_b   1.000
_cell.length_c   1.000
_cell.angle_alpha   90.00
_cell.angle_beta   90.00
_cell.angle_gamma   90.00
#
_symmetry.space_group_name_H-M   'P 1'
#
loop_
_entity.id
_entity.type
_entity.pdbx_description
1 polymer ?
#
loop_
_entity_poly.entity_id
_entity_poly.type
_entity_poly.pdbx_seq_one_letter_code
_entity_poly.pdbx_strand_id
1 'polypeptide(L)'
;MAEYAGVDLGATKIRAAVATADRTIVGEDRRPTPAATTGREVTEAVLASLRTACRDAAVAPERLRAVGVGSFGPLDLASGVVVEPANLPDSVAEIPLREPLSALIDGGTVRIQNDTVAGVVAERAYGEHTPDDMVYLTISSGIGAGVCVDGEILNGWDGNAGEVGHFTLDPTGEMTCGCGSPGHWEAYCSGENIPRYARHLHETEGYDTDLDLDDLAAADVFAANGDDLAERVVEALVHWNTLGFANVVNAYAPILVSVGGAVALNNAERVLDPVRERIAEYTVANVPEIRPTTMGERVVVKGALASVTPDRAASPGKGRTD
;
A
#
# COMPACT_ATOMS: atom_id res chain seq x y z
N MET A 1 -4.01 -25.31 15.23
CA MET A 1 -5.41 -24.91 15.05
C MET A 1 -5.44 -23.46 14.59
N ALA A 2 -6.20 -23.15 13.55
CA ALA A 2 -6.27 -21.79 13.02
C ALA A 2 -7.12 -20.94 13.97
N GLU A 3 -6.64 -19.77 14.29
CA GLU A 3 -7.26 -18.92 15.31
C GLU A 3 -7.27 -17.44 14.94
N TYR A 4 -6.63 -17.05 13.84
CA TYR A 4 -6.45 -15.67 13.41
C TYR A 4 -6.72 -15.51 11.93
N ALA A 5 -7.17 -14.33 11.53
CA ALA A 5 -7.33 -14.02 10.12
C ALA A 5 -6.76 -12.63 9.79
N GLY A 6 -6.35 -12.48 8.55
CA GLY A 6 -5.99 -11.21 7.93
C GLY A 6 -6.87 -10.94 6.73
N VAL A 7 -7.26 -9.69 6.54
CA VAL A 7 -8.00 -9.21 5.37
C VAL A 7 -7.24 -8.03 4.76
N ASP A 8 -7.10 -8.05 3.46
CA ASP A 8 -6.64 -6.95 2.62
C ASP A 8 -7.85 -6.46 1.80
N LEU A 9 -8.32 -5.26 2.10
CA LEU A 9 -9.34 -4.56 1.34
C LEU A 9 -8.69 -3.54 0.41
N GLY A 10 -8.40 -3.94 -0.81
CA GLY A 10 -7.94 -3.04 -1.87
C GLY A 10 -9.10 -2.55 -2.74
N ALA A 11 -8.92 -1.44 -3.48
CA ALA A 11 -9.93 -0.89 -4.37
C ALA A 11 -10.38 -1.86 -5.47
N THR A 12 -9.49 -2.73 -5.93
CA THR A 12 -9.76 -3.69 -7.02
C THR A 12 -9.91 -5.13 -6.57
N LYS A 13 -9.36 -5.49 -5.40
CA LYS A 13 -9.27 -6.89 -4.94
C LYS A 13 -9.40 -6.95 -3.42
N ILE A 14 -10.12 -7.95 -2.94
CA ILE A 14 -10.18 -8.36 -1.54
C ILE A 14 -9.42 -9.67 -1.40
N ARG A 15 -8.59 -9.78 -0.36
CA ARG A 15 -7.94 -11.03 0.06
C ARG A 15 -8.25 -11.31 1.51
N ALA A 16 -8.46 -12.59 1.84
CA ALA A 16 -8.54 -13.05 3.22
C ALA A 16 -7.63 -14.26 3.41
N ALA A 17 -6.96 -14.32 4.55
CA ALA A 17 -6.14 -15.45 4.94
C ALA A 17 -6.44 -15.84 6.38
N VAL A 18 -6.55 -17.16 6.64
CA VAL A 18 -6.70 -17.74 7.97
C VAL A 18 -5.41 -18.45 8.34
N ALA A 19 -4.93 -18.24 9.56
CA ALA A 19 -3.65 -18.77 10.00
C ALA A 19 -3.68 -19.26 11.45
N THR A 20 -2.70 -20.08 11.77
CA THR A 20 -2.37 -20.51 13.12
C THR A 20 -1.62 -19.41 13.89
N ALA A 21 -1.44 -19.58 15.20
CA ALA A 21 -0.76 -18.62 16.05
C ALA A 21 0.72 -18.40 15.65
N ASP A 22 1.35 -19.36 14.98
CA ASP A 22 2.70 -19.23 14.43
C ASP A 22 2.73 -18.58 13.04
N ARG A 23 1.58 -18.02 12.60
CA ARG A 23 1.40 -17.32 11.33
C ARG A 23 1.48 -18.22 10.09
N THR A 24 1.33 -19.53 10.26
CA THR A 24 1.20 -20.44 9.11
C THR A 24 -0.20 -20.29 8.51
N ILE A 25 -0.29 -19.85 7.26
CA ILE A 25 -1.54 -19.69 6.53
C ILE A 25 -2.08 -21.09 6.19
N VAL A 26 -3.34 -21.35 6.51
CA VAL A 26 -4.01 -22.64 6.35
C VAL A 26 -5.30 -22.55 5.51
N GLY A 27 -5.72 -21.35 5.13
CA GLY A 27 -6.82 -21.12 4.20
C GLY A 27 -6.77 -19.71 3.65
N GLU A 28 -7.16 -19.55 2.39
CA GLU A 28 -7.12 -18.27 1.69
C GLU A 28 -8.33 -18.09 0.78
N ASP A 29 -8.67 -16.83 0.51
CA ASP A 29 -9.59 -16.44 -0.56
C ASP A 29 -9.10 -15.16 -1.23
N ARG A 30 -9.38 -15.05 -2.52
CA ARG A 30 -9.13 -13.85 -3.31
C ARG A 30 -10.28 -13.63 -4.28
N ARG A 31 -10.80 -12.41 -4.27
CA ARG A 31 -11.90 -12.00 -5.16
C ARG A 31 -11.75 -10.56 -5.61
N PRO A 32 -12.42 -10.15 -6.69
CA PRO A 32 -12.50 -8.73 -7.04
C PRO A 32 -13.29 -7.97 -5.97
N THR A 33 -12.91 -6.72 -5.71
CA THR A 33 -13.77 -5.76 -5.02
C THR A 33 -14.96 -5.48 -5.92
N PRO A 34 -16.20 -5.56 -5.43
CA PRO A 34 -17.38 -5.33 -6.28
C PRO A 34 -17.38 -3.88 -6.78
N ALA A 35 -17.93 -3.69 -8.00
CA ALA A 35 -18.30 -2.36 -8.50
C ALA A 35 -19.57 -1.92 -7.70
N ALA A 36 -19.34 -1.58 -6.44
CA ALA A 36 -20.41 -1.35 -5.46
C ALA A 36 -21.09 0.00 -5.65
N THR A 37 -22.36 0.07 -5.34
CA THR A 37 -23.10 1.33 -5.22
C THR A 37 -23.27 1.76 -3.77
N THR A 38 -22.98 0.86 -2.83
CA THR A 38 -23.05 1.10 -1.38
C THR A 38 -21.86 0.46 -0.66
N GLY A 39 -21.42 1.06 0.43
CA GLY A 39 -20.35 0.47 1.25
C GLY A 39 -20.75 -0.86 1.89
N ARG A 40 -22.05 -1.08 2.10
CA ARG A 40 -22.56 -2.37 2.59
C ARG A 40 -22.24 -3.52 1.63
N GLU A 41 -22.32 -3.31 0.31
CA GLU A 41 -21.95 -4.33 -0.67
C GLU A 41 -20.47 -4.69 -0.57
N VAL A 42 -19.61 -3.71 -0.33
CA VAL A 42 -18.17 -3.96 -0.08
C VAL A 42 -17.96 -4.73 1.23
N THR A 43 -18.64 -4.34 2.31
CA THR A 43 -18.61 -5.07 3.58
C THR A 43 -19.03 -6.53 3.41
N GLU A 44 -20.12 -6.79 2.70
CA GLU A 44 -20.58 -8.18 2.46
C GLU A 44 -19.57 -8.98 1.63
N ALA A 45 -18.87 -8.35 0.68
CA ALA A 45 -17.80 -9.00 -0.07
C ALA A 45 -16.60 -9.36 0.83
N VAL A 46 -16.24 -8.48 1.77
CA VAL A 46 -15.22 -8.75 2.80
C VAL A 46 -15.62 -9.93 3.67
N LEU A 47 -16.84 -9.92 4.21
CA LEU A 47 -17.39 -11.04 5.02
C LEU A 47 -17.43 -12.36 4.24
N ALA A 48 -17.83 -12.29 2.96
CA ALA A 48 -17.87 -13.46 2.09
C ALA A 48 -16.46 -14.00 1.80
N SER A 49 -15.45 -13.12 1.64
CA SER A 49 -14.06 -13.52 1.48
C SER A 49 -13.55 -14.25 2.72
N LEU A 50 -13.75 -13.67 3.90
CA LEU A 50 -13.33 -14.29 5.17
C LEU A 50 -14.04 -15.64 5.41
N ARG A 51 -15.36 -15.75 5.14
CA ARG A 51 -16.07 -17.03 5.24
C ARG A 51 -15.51 -18.10 4.29
N THR A 52 -15.05 -17.70 3.11
CA THR A 52 -14.44 -18.64 2.15
C THR A 52 -13.07 -19.09 2.62
N ALA A 53 -12.22 -18.18 3.09
CA ALA A 53 -10.92 -18.51 3.69
C ALA A 53 -11.07 -19.43 4.92
N CYS A 54 -12.10 -19.20 5.74
CA CYS A 54 -12.42 -20.09 6.88
C CYS A 54 -12.84 -21.49 6.43
N ARG A 55 -13.64 -21.62 5.36
CA ARG A 55 -14.02 -22.93 4.79
C ARG A 55 -12.81 -23.66 4.23
N ASP A 56 -11.90 -22.95 3.54
CA ASP A 56 -10.65 -23.51 3.02
C ASP A 56 -9.76 -24.04 4.16
N ALA A 57 -9.71 -23.30 5.28
CA ALA A 57 -9.03 -23.70 6.51
C ALA A 57 -9.76 -24.80 7.32
N ALA A 58 -10.96 -25.21 6.95
CA ALA A 58 -11.85 -26.09 7.74
C ALA A 58 -12.11 -25.55 9.17
N VAL A 59 -12.27 -24.23 9.32
CA VAL A 59 -12.52 -23.53 10.59
C VAL A 59 -13.82 -22.75 10.51
N ALA A 60 -14.66 -22.82 11.55
CA ALA A 60 -15.83 -21.94 11.65
C ALA A 60 -15.37 -20.51 12.02
N PRO A 61 -15.96 -19.45 11.41
CA PRO A 61 -15.56 -18.06 11.69
C PRO A 61 -15.60 -17.71 13.19
N GLU A 62 -16.56 -18.23 13.92
CA GLU A 62 -16.77 -18.00 15.37
C GLU A 62 -15.61 -18.54 16.23
N ARG A 63 -14.71 -19.35 15.64
CA ARG A 63 -13.51 -19.85 16.31
C ARG A 63 -12.28 -18.96 16.11
N LEU A 64 -12.38 -17.94 15.29
CA LEU A 64 -11.32 -16.94 15.15
C LEU A 64 -11.27 -16.07 16.41
N ARG A 65 -10.08 -15.93 16.98
CA ARG A 65 -9.85 -15.04 18.12
C ARG A 65 -9.76 -13.59 17.72
N ALA A 66 -9.19 -13.35 16.54
CA ALA A 66 -9.03 -11.99 16.05
C ALA A 66 -8.93 -11.96 14.52
N VAL A 67 -9.34 -10.80 13.97
CA VAL A 67 -9.21 -10.45 12.55
C VAL A 67 -8.47 -9.12 12.43
N GLY A 68 -7.35 -9.11 11.71
CA GLY A 68 -6.69 -7.90 11.26
C GLY A 68 -7.21 -7.49 9.88
N VAL A 69 -7.33 -6.19 9.63
CA VAL A 69 -7.71 -5.65 8.33
C VAL A 69 -6.70 -4.57 7.94
N GLY A 70 -6.11 -4.69 6.75
CA GLY A 70 -5.42 -3.62 6.05
C GLY A 70 -6.36 -3.09 4.97
N SER A 71 -6.58 -1.79 4.92
CA SER A 71 -7.50 -1.16 3.97
C SER A 71 -6.94 0.16 3.46
N PHE A 72 -7.33 0.52 2.25
CA PHE A 72 -7.19 1.92 1.81
C PHE A 72 -7.97 2.84 2.75
N GLY A 73 -7.57 4.11 2.76
CA GLY A 73 -8.21 5.17 3.54
C GLY A 73 -9.12 6.09 2.73
N PRO A 74 -9.61 7.17 3.37
CA PRO A 74 -9.43 7.50 4.80
C PRO A 74 -10.14 6.56 5.77
N LEU A 75 -9.56 6.38 6.97
CA LEU A 75 -10.06 5.46 7.99
C LEU A 75 -10.47 6.23 9.25
N ASP A 76 -11.70 6.07 9.71
CA ASP A 76 -12.04 6.32 11.11
C ASP A 76 -11.67 5.09 11.95
N LEU A 77 -10.49 5.13 12.56
CA LEU A 77 -9.98 4.04 13.38
C LEU A 77 -10.79 3.82 14.66
N ALA A 78 -11.54 4.83 15.16
CA ALA A 78 -12.36 4.72 16.36
C ALA A 78 -13.61 3.88 16.09
N SER A 79 -14.33 4.16 15.03
CA SER A 79 -15.52 3.37 14.60
C SER A 79 -15.13 2.13 13.80
N GLY A 80 -13.99 2.13 13.12
CA GLY A 80 -13.54 1.07 12.23
C GLY A 80 -14.29 1.06 10.88
N VAL A 81 -14.42 2.26 10.31
CA VAL A 81 -15.12 2.54 9.06
C VAL A 81 -14.15 3.18 8.07
N VAL A 82 -14.21 2.78 6.80
CA VAL A 82 -13.59 3.54 5.71
C VAL A 82 -14.56 4.67 5.34
N VAL A 83 -14.07 5.91 5.27
CA VAL A 83 -14.90 7.11 5.05
C VAL A 83 -14.52 7.76 3.74
N GLU A 84 -15.50 8.05 2.88
CA GLU A 84 -15.31 8.75 1.60
C GLU A 84 -14.12 8.22 0.77
N PRO A 85 -14.11 6.92 0.44
CA PRO A 85 -12.98 6.31 -0.26
C PRO A 85 -12.81 6.87 -1.68
N ALA A 86 -11.70 7.54 -1.93
CA ALA A 86 -11.40 8.19 -3.23
C ALA A 86 -11.35 7.21 -4.41
N ASN A 87 -11.11 5.92 -4.14
CA ASN A 87 -10.92 4.88 -5.16
C ASN A 87 -12.21 4.08 -5.46
N LEU A 88 -13.36 4.53 -4.97
CA LEU A 88 -14.67 3.94 -5.22
C LEU A 88 -15.65 5.03 -5.68
N PRO A 89 -16.80 4.66 -6.28
CA PRO A 89 -17.80 5.66 -6.67
C PRO A 89 -18.27 6.52 -5.48
N ASP A 90 -18.54 7.80 -5.71
CA ASP A 90 -19.02 8.77 -4.71
C ASP A 90 -20.26 8.31 -3.93
N SER A 91 -21.03 7.37 -4.49
CA SER A 91 -22.17 6.73 -3.80
C SER A 91 -21.76 5.85 -2.62
N VAL A 92 -20.47 5.48 -2.49
CA VAL A 92 -19.92 4.69 -1.41
C VAL A 92 -19.33 5.63 -0.36
N ALA A 93 -20.17 6.24 0.47
CA ALA A 93 -19.71 7.20 1.48
C ALA A 93 -18.98 6.54 2.67
N GLU A 94 -19.44 5.36 3.11
CA GLU A 94 -18.91 4.66 4.29
C GLU A 94 -18.89 3.14 4.08
N ILE A 95 -17.80 2.48 4.49
CA ILE A 95 -17.69 1.01 4.49
C ILE A 95 -17.46 0.56 5.94
N PRO A 96 -18.51 0.10 6.64
CA PRO A 96 -18.37 -0.40 8.01
C PRO A 96 -17.64 -1.76 8.00
N LEU A 97 -16.55 -1.88 8.77
CA LEU A 97 -15.74 -3.09 8.83
C LEU A 97 -15.74 -3.73 10.23
N ARG A 98 -15.50 -2.93 11.29
CA ARG A 98 -15.30 -3.47 12.63
C ARG A 98 -16.52 -4.23 13.16
N GLU A 99 -17.68 -3.60 13.17
CA GLU A 99 -18.89 -4.18 13.74
C GLU A 99 -19.30 -5.47 13.00
N PRO A 100 -19.42 -5.49 11.64
CA PRO A 100 -19.79 -6.70 10.91
C PRO A 100 -18.77 -7.84 11.07
N LEU A 101 -17.47 -7.55 11.08
CA LEU A 101 -16.44 -8.55 11.31
C LEU A 101 -16.48 -9.10 12.75
N SER A 102 -16.64 -8.22 13.75
CA SER A 102 -16.80 -8.64 15.15
C SER A 102 -18.00 -9.54 15.34
N ALA A 103 -19.14 -9.20 14.71
CA ALA A 103 -20.32 -10.04 14.74
C ALA A 103 -20.09 -11.42 14.08
N LEU A 104 -19.32 -11.47 12.99
CA LEU A 104 -18.99 -12.73 12.30
C LEU A 104 -18.12 -13.66 13.15
N ILE A 105 -17.25 -13.11 14.01
CA ILE A 105 -16.30 -13.87 14.86
C ILE A 105 -16.73 -13.94 16.33
N ASP A 106 -18.04 -13.83 16.59
CA ASP A 106 -18.65 -13.96 17.94
C ASP A 106 -18.03 -13.01 18.98
N GLY A 107 -17.80 -11.74 18.60
CA GLY A 107 -17.24 -10.71 19.48
C GLY A 107 -15.73 -10.72 19.64
N GLY A 108 -15.02 -11.50 18.81
CA GLY A 108 -13.55 -11.49 18.78
C GLY A 108 -12.94 -10.13 18.43
N THR A 109 -11.65 -9.99 18.64
CA THR A 109 -10.94 -8.73 18.37
C THR A 109 -10.84 -8.42 16.88
N VAL A 110 -11.21 -7.20 16.47
CA VAL A 110 -11.01 -6.68 15.11
C VAL A 110 -10.06 -5.48 15.16
N ARG A 111 -8.90 -5.60 14.50
CA ARG A 111 -7.93 -4.52 14.33
C ARG A 111 -7.96 -4.04 12.90
N ILE A 112 -8.17 -2.74 12.71
CA ILE A 112 -8.18 -2.10 11.38
C ILE A 112 -7.02 -1.11 11.32
N GLN A 113 -6.32 -1.08 10.19
CA GLN A 113 -5.20 -0.19 9.92
C GLN A 113 -5.14 0.13 8.43
N ASN A 114 -4.42 1.20 8.10
CA ASN A 114 -4.13 1.53 6.70
C ASN A 114 -3.32 0.39 6.05
N ASP A 115 -3.47 0.20 4.74
CA ASP A 115 -2.78 -0.84 3.97
C ASP A 115 -1.25 -0.68 4.00
N THR A 116 -0.74 0.56 4.00
CA THR A 116 0.69 0.83 4.13
C THR A 116 1.23 0.54 5.53
N VAL A 117 0.43 0.81 6.57
CA VAL A 117 0.74 0.39 7.95
C VAL A 117 0.78 -1.14 8.04
N ALA A 118 -0.19 -1.83 7.42
CA ALA A 118 -0.14 -3.28 7.31
C ALA A 118 1.13 -3.73 6.56
N GLY A 119 1.54 -3.01 5.53
CA GLY A 119 2.76 -3.28 4.78
C GLY A 119 4.03 -3.27 5.64
N VAL A 120 4.25 -2.22 6.43
CA VAL A 120 5.43 -2.16 7.32
C VAL A 120 5.35 -3.19 8.44
N VAL A 121 4.16 -3.48 8.97
CA VAL A 121 3.95 -4.58 9.95
C VAL A 121 4.32 -5.93 9.33
N ALA A 122 3.98 -6.16 8.05
CA ALA A 122 4.37 -7.39 7.34
C ALA A 122 5.89 -7.49 7.19
N GLU A 123 6.55 -6.43 6.75
CA GLU A 123 8.00 -6.41 6.58
C GLU A 123 8.72 -6.71 7.91
N ARG A 124 8.25 -6.13 9.02
CA ARG A 124 8.80 -6.43 10.34
C ARG A 124 8.52 -7.87 10.80
N ALA A 125 7.40 -8.44 10.44
CA ALA A 125 6.97 -9.75 10.92
C ALA A 125 7.51 -10.92 10.09
N TYR A 126 7.76 -10.72 8.80
CA TYR A 126 8.11 -11.77 7.84
C TYR A 126 9.37 -11.48 7.01
N GLY A 127 9.90 -10.26 7.08
CA GLY A 127 11.10 -9.88 6.34
C GLY A 127 12.35 -10.62 6.85
N GLU A 128 13.34 -10.81 5.98
CA GLU A 128 14.64 -11.37 6.35
C GLU A 128 15.51 -10.36 7.08
N HIS A 129 15.37 -9.08 6.72
CA HIS A 129 16.04 -7.96 7.37
C HIS A 129 14.96 -7.00 7.89
N THR A 130 14.88 -6.86 9.21
CA THR A 130 13.83 -6.13 9.91
C THR A 130 14.43 -5.08 10.86
N PRO A 131 15.06 -4.02 10.31
CA PRO A 131 15.63 -2.96 11.14
C PRO A 131 14.53 -2.19 11.89
N ASP A 132 14.91 -1.57 13.01
CA ASP A 132 13.98 -0.77 13.82
C ASP A 132 13.56 0.52 13.12
N ASP A 133 14.40 1.00 12.18
CA ASP A 133 14.12 2.18 11.34
C ASP A 133 13.90 1.73 9.90
N MET A 134 12.67 1.67 9.46
CA MET A 134 12.32 1.25 8.11
C MET A 134 11.03 1.87 7.59
N VAL A 135 10.92 1.93 6.28
CA VAL A 135 9.72 2.35 5.58
C VAL A 135 9.26 1.25 4.62
N TYR A 136 7.99 0.93 4.67
CA TYR A 136 7.31 0.27 3.56
C TYR A 136 6.66 1.35 2.70
N LEU A 137 7.03 1.42 1.42
CA LEU A 137 6.49 2.37 0.46
C LEU A 137 5.70 1.60 -0.61
N THR A 138 4.51 2.05 -0.95
CA THR A 138 3.75 1.49 -2.07
C THR A 138 3.61 2.49 -3.21
N ILE A 139 3.88 2.06 -4.45
CA ILE A 139 3.54 2.78 -5.68
C ILE A 139 2.63 1.85 -6.49
N SER A 140 1.33 2.14 -6.43
CA SER A 140 0.25 1.35 -7.03
C SER A 140 -0.76 2.30 -7.68
N SER A 141 -2.08 2.09 -7.51
CA SER A 141 -3.11 3.10 -7.89
C SER A 141 -2.81 4.45 -7.26
N GLY A 142 -2.36 4.48 -5.99
CA GLY A 142 -1.86 5.64 -5.25
C GLY A 142 -0.42 5.43 -4.77
N ILE A 143 0.07 6.38 -3.95
CA ILE A 143 1.38 6.34 -3.27
C ILE A 143 1.18 6.58 -1.79
N GLY A 144 1.72 5.68 -0.95
CA GLY A 144 1.65 5.81 0.50
C GLY A 144 2.81 5.10 1.18
N ALA A 145 3.01 5.35 2.47
CA ALA A 145 4.05 4.69 3.24
C ALA A 145 3.57 4.25 4.63
N GLY A 146 4.05 3.10 5.07
CA GLY A 146 4.04 2.70 6.47
C GLY A 146 5.43 2.91 7.04
N VAL A 147 5.54 3.55 8.18
CA VAL A 147 6.81 4.00 8.76
C VAL A 147 7.02 3.38 10.13
N CYS A 148 8.22 2.87 10.36
CA CYS A 148 8.70 2.39 11.65
C CYS A 148 9.95 3.16 12.05
N VAL A 149 9.99 3.74 13.24
CA VAL A 149 11.11 4.45 13.82
C VAL A 149 11.34 3.95 15.24
N ASP A 150 12.61 3.64 15.58
CA ASP A 150 12.97 3.04 16.89
C ASP A 150 12.14 1.77 17.23
N GLY A 151 11.73 1.00 16.23
CA GLY A 151 10.91 -0.21 16.40
C GLY A 151 9.41 0.05 16.55
N GLU A 152 8.97 1.30 16.62
CA GLU A 152 7.59 1.70 16.79
C GLU A 152 6.94 2.11 15.46
N ILE A 153 5.74 1.62 15.20
CA ILE A 153 4.98 1.99 14.00
C ILE A 153 4.38 3.38 14.20
N LEU A 154 4.66 4.29 13.27
CA LEU A 154 4.08 5.63 13.28
C LEU A 154 2.65 5.59 12.77
N ASN A 155 1.69 5.88 13.64
CA ASN A 155 0.28 6.01 13.28
C ASN A 155 -0.15 7.48 13.16
N GLY A 156 0.57 8.41 13.80
CA GLY A 156 0.10 9.77 13.97
C GLY A 156 -1.04 9.85 14.99
N TRP A 157 -1.57 11.06 15.21
CA TRP A 157 -2.64 11.28 16.20
C TRP A 157 -4.02 10.82 15.67
N ASP A 158 -4.20 10.80 14.36
CA ASP A 158 -5.45 10.45 13.66
C ASP A 158 -5.36 9.16 12.83
N GLY A 159 -4.17 8.52 12.80
CA GLY A 159 -3.95 7.28 12.04
C GLY A 159 -3.47 7.49 10.60
N ASN A 160 -3.19 8.73 10.19
CA ASN A 160 -2.81 9.08 8.81
C ASN A 160 -1.31 9.45 8.67
N ALA A 161 -0.43 8.97 9.55
CA ALA A 161 1.00 9.12 9.34
C ALA A 161 1.45 8.30 8.13
N GLY A 162 2.35 8.88 7.32
CA GLY A 162 2.89 8.18 6.15
C GLY A 162 2.19 8.49 4.82
N GLU A 163 1.32 9.49 4.78
CA GLU A 163 0.68 10.00 3.55
C GLU A 163 1.69 10.74 2.64
N VAL A 164 2.81 10.07 2.34
CA VAL A 164 3.94 10.64 1.60
C VAL A 164 3.63 10.93 0.12
N GLY A 165 2.63 10.25 -0.45
CA GLY A 165 2.13 10.54 -1.80
C GLY A 165 1.60 11.96 -1.93
N HIS A 166 1.21 12.58 -0.82
CA HIS A 166 0.75 13.97 -0.75
C HIS A 166 1.85 14.99 -0.41
N PHE A 167 3.12 14.59 -0.45
CA PHE A 167 4.21 15.57 -0.45
C PHE A 167 4.14 16.42 -1.71
N THR A 168 4.11 17.75 -1.53
CA THR A 168 4.17 18.69 -2.66
C THR A 168 5.59 18.69 -3.21
N LEU A 169 5.81 18.01 -4.35
CA LEU A 169 7.09 17.95 -5.03
C LEU A 169 7.22 19.02 -6.11
N ASP A 170 6.10 19.37 -6.72
CA ASP A 170 6.05 20.41 -7.75
C ASP A 170 5.37 21.68 -7.21
N PRO A 171 6.16 22.73 -6.91
CA PRO A 171 5.60 23.98 -6.42
C PRO A 171 4.84 24.78 -7.51
N THR A 172 4.99 24.43 -8.79
CA THR A 172 4.22 25.05 -9.90
C THR A 172 2.82 24.51 -9.99
N GLY A 173 2.62 23.26 -9.53
CA GLY A 173 1.31 22.62 -9.44
C GLY A 173 0.72 22.24 -10.78
N GLU A 174 1.55 21.82 -11.74
CA GLU A 174 1.11 21.47 -13.11
C GLU A 174 0.06 20.34 -13.08
N MET A 175 0.25 19.34 -12.20
CA MET A 175 -0.71 18.26 -12.03
C MET A 175 -1.48 18.39 -10.74
N THR A 176 -2.79 18.17 -10.82
CA THR A 176 -3.70 18.11 -9.65
C THR A 176 -3.86 16.66 -9.18
N CYS A 177 -3.60 16.41 -7.90
CA CYS A 177 -3.81 15.13 -7.25
C CYS A 177 -5.31 14.80 -7.10
N GLY A 178 -5.64 13.52 -6.98
CA GLY A 178 -7.01 13.07 -6.68
C GLY A 178 -7.61 13.69 -5.41
N CYS A 179 -6.79 14.09 -4.43
CA CYS A 179 -7.23 14.81 -3.25
C CYS A 179 -7.60 16.30 -3.48
N GLY A 180 -7.44 16.81 -4.71
CA GLY A 180 -7.72 18.19 -5.10
C GLY A 180 -6.55 19.16 -4.93
N SER A 181 -5.44 18.76 -4.32
CA SER A 181 -4.26 19.63 -4.14
C SER A 181 -3.30 19.53 -5.32
N PRO A 182 -2.65 20.63 -5.74
CA PRO A 182 -1.70 20.62 -6.85
C PRO A 182 -0.31 20.14 -6.42
N GLY A 183 0.45 19.59 -7.37
CA GLY A 183 1.88 19.33 -7.24
C GLY A 183 2.28 18.18 -6.31
N HIS A 184 1.34 17.33 -5.89
CA HIS A 184 1.62 16.18 -5.06
C HIS A 184 2.37 15.08 -5.84
N TRP A 185 3.27 14.35 -5.18
CA TRP A 185 3.98 13.22 -5.79
C TRP A 185 3.07 12.24 -6.50
N GLU A 186 1.98 11.85 -5.84
CA GLU A 186 0.99 10.93 -6.38
C GLU A 186 0.38 11.40 -7.71
N ALA A 187 0.21 12.71 -7.90
CA ALA A 187 -0.33 13.29 -9.12
C ALA A 187 0.49 12.99 -10.38
N TYR A 188 1.75 12.62 -10.22
CA TYR A 188 2.70 12.31 -11.30
C TYR A 188 2.96 10.82 -11.43
N CYS A 189 3.18 10.12 -10.30
CA CYS A 189 3.83 8.80 -10.28
C CYS A 189 2.91 7.64 -9.90
N SER A 190 1.67 7.87 -9.50
CA SER A 190 0.74 6.78 -9.21
C SER A 190 0.14 6.16 -10.47
N GLY A 191 -0.28 4.90 -10.38
CA GLY A 191 -0.84 4.16 -11.51
C GLY A 191 -2.09 4.81 -12.11
N GLU A 192 -2.89 5.53 -11.31
CA GLU A 192 -4.04 6.28 -11.78
C GLU A 192 -3.65 7.59 -12.49
N ASN A 193 -2.53 8.19 -12.09
CA ASN A 193 -2.13 9.49 -12.59
C ASN A 193 -1.08 9.44 -13.70
N ILE A 194 -0.31 8.38 -13.86
CA ILE A 194 0.64 8.22 -14.98
C ILE A 194 -0.03 8.44 -16.34
N PRO A 195 -1.22 7.88 -16.65
CA PRO A 195 -1.89 8.15 -17.93
C PRO A 195 -2.33 9.61 -18.10
N ARG A 196 -2.74 10.26 -17.00
CA ARG A 196 -3.11 11.69 -17.03
C ARG A 196 -1.88 12.57 -17.28
N TYR A 197 -0.75 12.20 -16.64
CA TYR A 197 0.50 12.93 -16.84
C TYR A 197 1.06 12.73 -18.24
N ALA A 198 0.94 11.53 -18.81
CA ALA A 198 1.30 11.28 -20.22
C ALA A 198 0.51 12.18 -21.18
N ARG A 199 -0.81 12.27 -21.02
CA ARG A 199 -1.65 13.19 -21.83
C ARG A 199 -1.21 14.64 -21.67
N HIS A 200 -0.93 15.07 -20.45
CA HIS A 200 -0.46 16.43 -20.17
C HIS A 200 0.87 16.73 -20.90
N LEU A 201 1.84 15.81 -20.85
CA LEU A 201 3.12 15.98 -21.56
C LEU A 201 2.93 15.97 -23.09
N HIS A 202 2.05 15.12 -23.62
CA HIS A 202 1.71 15.13 -25.04
C HIS A 202 1.14 16.49 -25.47
N GLU A 203 0.19 17.05 -24.70
CA GLU A 203 -0.47 18.33 -25.00
C GLU A 203 0.49 19.52 -24.87
N THR A 204 1.40 19.51 -23.92
CA THR A 204 2.27 20.65 -23.61
C THR A 204 3.61 20.63 -24.32
N GLU A 205 4.18 19.44 -24.53
CA GLU A 205 5.52 19.26 -25.12
C GLU A 205 5.46 18.73 -26.56
N GLY A 206 4.32 18.12 -26.99
CA GLY A 206 4.05 17.76 -28.39
C GLY A 206 4.82 16.53 -28.88
N TYR A 207 5.13 15.57 -28.01
CA TYR A 207 5.80 14.31 -28.40
C TYR A 207 4.90 13.44 -29.27
N ASP A 208 5.46 12.85 -30.33
CA ASP A 208 4.77 11.85 -31.13
C ASP A 208 4.59 10.55 -30.33
N THR A 209 3.51 9.83 -30.59
CA THR A 209 3.19 8.58 -29.88
C THR A 209 2.26 7.68 -30.68
N ASP A 210 2.47 6.38 -30.57
CA ASP A 210 1.56 5.33 -31.05
C ASP A 210 0.60 4.85 -29.94
N LEU A 211 0.69 5.41 -28.72
CA LEU A 211 -0.19 5.08 -27.60
C LEU A 211 -1.62 5.57 -27.82
N ASP A 212 -2.61 4.75 -27.49
CA ASP A 212 -3.99 5.17 -27.43
C ASP A 212 -4.23 6.04 -26.18
N LEU A 213 -4.18 7.35 -26.34
CA LEU A 213 -4.31 8.30 -25.24
C LEU A 213 -5.72 8.33 -24.63
N ASP A 214 -6.75 7.84 -25.32
CA ASP A 214 -8.12 7.81 -24.80
C ASP A 214 -8.34 6.65 -23.83
N ASP A 215 -7.68 5.49 -24.06
CA ASP A 215 -7.75 4.28 -23.20
C ASP A 215 -6.38 3.87 -22.65
N LEU A 216 -5.58 4.86 -22.24
CA LEU A 216 -4.22 4.65 -21.74
C LEU A 216 -4.21 4.19 -20.30
N ALA A 217 -3.52 3.08 -20.03
CA ALA A 217 -3.16 2.64 -18.68
C ALA A 217 -1.66 2.85 -18.39
N ALA A 218 -1.28 2.91 -17.10
CA ALA A 218 0.12 3.03 -16.72
C ALA A 218 1.01 1.91 -17.30
N ALA A 219 0.47 0.69 -17.41
CA ALA A 219 1.18 -0.46 -17.97
C ALA A 219 1.57 -0.24 -19.43
N ASP A 220 0.74 0.45 -20.22
CA ASP A 220 0.98 0.70 -21.64
C ASP A 220 2.18 1.65 -21.81
N VAL A 221 2.30 2.67 -20.94
CA VAL A 221 3.46 3.59 -20.92
C VAL A 221 4.76 2.81 -20.68
N PHE A 222 4.77 1.88 -19.73
CA PHE A 222 5.97 1.09 -19.44
C PHE A 222 6.26 0.02 -20.52
N ALA A 223 5.26 -0.41 -21.27
CA ALA A 223 5.41 -1.41 -22.33
C ALA A 223 5.85 -0.82 -23.67
N ALA A 224 5.62 0.46 -23.92
CA ALA A 224 5.88 1.14 -25.20
C ALA A 224 7.36 1.53 -25.34
N ASN A 225 8.23 0.54 -25.57
CA ASN A 225 9.65 0.78 -25.78
C ASN A 225 9.88 1.48 -27.13
N GLY A 226 10.64 2.58 -27.10
CA GLY A 226 10.98 3.35 -28.30
C GLY A 226 9.87 4.31 -28.76
N ASP A 227 8.81 4.50 -27.98
CA ASP A 227 7.83 5.56 -28.15
C ASP A 227 8.30 6.84 -27.44
N ASP A 228 8.37 7.94 -28.17
CA ASP A 228 8.97 9.19 -27.70
C ASP A 228 8.23 9.75 -26.45
N LEU A 229 6.90 9.68 -26.45
CA LEU A 229 6.11 10.13 -25.31
C LEU A 229 6.32 9.20 -24.10
N ALA A 230 6.28 7.89 -24.28
CA ALA A 230 6.46 6.93 -23.20
C ALA A 230 7.85 7.08 -22.54
N GLU A 231 8.91 7.24 -23.33
CA GLU A 231 10.26 7.47 -22.81
C GLU A 231 10.34 8.78 -22.02
N ARG A 232 9.74 9.86 -22.55
CA ARG A 232 9.68 11.15 -21.85
C ARG A 232 8.90 11.07 -20.54
N VAL A 233 7.78 10.35 -20.52
CA VAL A 233 7.02 10.10 -19.29
C VAL A 233 7.87 9.37 -18.27
N VAL A 234 8.51 8.25 -18.65
CA VAL A 234 9.34 7.48 -17.72
C VAL A 234 10.51 8.31 -17.18
N GLU A 235 11.16 9.14 -18.01
CA GLU A 235 12.19 10.07 -17.54
C GLU A 235 11.66 11.01 -16.46
N ALA A 236 10.46 11.58 -16.68
CA ALA A 236 9.81 12.46 -15.70
C ALA A 236 9.44 11.70 -14.40
N LEU A 237 8.93 10.45 -14.53
CA LEU A 237 8.65 9.61 -13.37
C LEU A 237 9.90 9.33 -12.54
N VAL A 238 11.05 9.11 -13.17
CA VAL A 238 12.35 8.95 -12.49
C VAL A 238 12.69 10.19 -11.67
N HIS A 239 12.50 11.38 -12.24
CA HIS A 239 12.75 12.63 -11.52
C HIS A 239 11.84 12.75 -10.28
N TRP A 240 10.53 12.66 -10.44
CA TRP A 240 9.57 12.81 -9.35
C TRP A 240 9.72 11.72 -8.28
N ASN A 241 9.95 10.47 -8.69
CA ASN A 241 10.22 9.39 -7.73
C ASN A 241 11.51 9.65 -6.95
N THR A 242 12.59 10.11 -7.60
CA THR A 242 13.83 10.44 -6.88
C THR A 242 13.62 11.49 -5.80
N LEU A 243 12.87 12.57 -6.11
CA LEU A 243 12.52 13.58 -5.12
C LEU A 243 11.62 13.05 -4.00
N GLY A 244 10.62 12.24 -4.35
CA GLY A 244 9.72 11.64 -3.37
C GLY A 244 10.46 10.71 -2.39
N PHE A 245 11.28 9.81 -2.91
CA PHE A 245 12.12 8.94 -2.08
C PHE A 245 13.12 9.73 -1.23
N ALA A 246 13.75 10.77 -1.79
CA ALA A 246 14.67 11.62 -1.04
C ALA A 246 13.97 12.31 0.12
N ASN A 247 12.75 12.80 -0.07
CA ASN A 247 11.97 13.40 1.02
C ASN A 247 11.62 12.38 2.11
N VAL A 248 11.26 11.15 1.74
CA VAL A 248 11.02 10.06 2.69
C VAL A 248 12.30 9.75 3.49
N VAL A 249 13.45 9.65 2.81
CA VAL A 249 14.74 9.38 3.46
C VAL A 249 15.14 10.53 4.39
N ASN A 250 15.00 11.78 3.94
CA ASN A 250 15.33 12.95 4.76
C ASN A 250 14.37 13.11 5.97
N ALA A 251 13.11 12.69 5.85
CA ALA A 251 12.12 12.81 6.92
C ALA A 251 12.27 11.74 8.01
N TYR A 252 12.62 10.50 7.63
CA TYR A 252 12.56 9.34 8.53
C TYR A 252 13.91 8.65 8.75
N ALA A 253 14.93 8.97 7.96
CA ALA A 253 16.27 8.38 8.02
C ALA A 253 16.28 6.84 8.15
N PRO A 254 15.50 6.11 7.32
CA PRO A 254 15.38 4.67 7.44
C PRO A 254 16.68 3.96 7.03
N ILE A 255 16.90 2.77 7.59
CA ILE A 255 17.95 1.84 7.14
C ILE A 255 17.48 1.07 5.88
N LEU A 256 16.17 0.83 5.77
CA LEU A 256 15.54 0.09 4.69
C LEU A 256 14.28 0.79 4.20
N VAL A 257 14.16 0.94 2.88
CA VAL A 257 12.89 1.24 2.20
C VAL A 257 12.49 -0.01 1.40
N SER A 258 11.50 -0.75 1.91
CA SER A 258 10.90 -1.87 1.19
C SER A 258 9.76 -1.36 0.32
N VAL A 259 9.78 -1.67 -0.97
CA VAL A 259 8.86 -1.08 -1.94
C VAL A 259 7.89 -2.12 -2.48
N GLY A 260 6.60 -1.82 -2.37
CA GLY A 260 5.49 -2.60 -2.92
C GLY A 260 4.68 -1.82 -3.97
N GLY A 261 3.52 -2.38 -4.30
CA GLY A 261 2.63 -1.79 -5.30
C GLY A 261 2.92 -2.22 -6.74
N ALA A 262 1.86 -2.30 -7.54
CA ALA A 262 1.94 -2.89 -8.87
C ALA A 262 2.84 -2.09 -9.83
N VAL A 263 2.84 -0.76 -9.74
CA VAL A 263 3.69 0.09 -10.58
C VAL A 263 5.16 -0.18 -10.30
N ALA A 264 5.57 -0.18 -9.03
CA ALA A 264 6.96 -0.41 -8.65
C ALA A 264 7.41 -1.86 -8.90
N LEU A 265 6.58 -2.84 -8.54
CA LEU A 265 6.98 -4.25 -8.63
C LEU A 265 7.08 -4.75 -10.08
N ASN A 266 6.18 -4.30 -10.96
CA ASN A 266 6.19 -4.71 -12.35
C ASN A 266 7.24 -3.97 -13.21
N ASN A 267 7.76 -2.84 -12.70
CA ASN A 267 8.68 -1.97 -13.43
C ASN A 267 9.91 -1.57 -12.58
N ALA A 268 10.39 -2.48 -11.71
CA ALA A 268 11.42 -2.16 -10.72
C ALA A 268 12.71 -1.59 -11.34
N GLU A 269 13.13 -2.12 -12.49
CA GLU A 269 14.33 -1.64 -13.21
C GLU A 269 14.15 -0.20 -13.72
N ARG A 270 12.94 0.20 -14.13
CA ARG A 270 12.64 1.55 -14.64
C ARG A 270 12.25 2.54 -13.53
N VAL A 271 11.80 2.06 -12.38
CA VAL A 271 11.31 2.90 -11.26
C VAL A 271 12.33 2.97 -10.13
N LEU A 272 12.92 1.85 -9.69
CA LEU A 272 13.75 1.82 -8.49
C LEU A 272 15.25 1.96 -8.78
N ASP A 273 15.75 1.38 -9.87
CA ASP A 273 17.18 1.44 -10.17
C ASP A 273 17.67 2.88 -10.40
N PRO A 274 16.96 3.71 -11.20
CA PRO A 274 17.35 5.12 -11.35
C PRO A 274 17.26 5.93 -10.06
N VAL A 275 16.30 5.60 -9.18
CA VAL A 275 16.21 6.23 -7.85
C VAL A 275 17.43 5.90 -7.01
N ARG A 276 17.86 4.62 -6.97
CA ARG A 276 19.05 4.18 -6.23
C ARG A 276 20.32 4.89 -6.69
N GLU A 277 20.43 5.13 -8.00
CA GLU A 277 21.59 5.79 -8.60
C GLU A 277 21.66 7.29 -8.25
N ARG A 278 20.51 7.95 -8.13
CA ARG A 278 20.42 9.43 -8.04
C ARG A 278 20.10 9.96 -6.65
N ILE A 279 19.53 9.16 -5.78
CA ILE A 279 18.99 9.64 -4.49
C ILE A 279 20.04 10.31 -3.60
N ALA A 280 21.31 9.88 -3.67
CA ALA A 280 22.40 10.47 -2.89
C ALA A 280 22.62 11.96 -3.17
N GLU A 281 22.20 12.45 -4.34
CA GLU A 281 22.32 13.87 -4.71
C GLU A 281 21.29 14.75 -3.97
N TYR A 282 20.21 14.14 -3.44
CA TYR A 282 19.07 14.84 -2.86
C TYR A 282 18.89 14.58 -1.36
N THR A 283 19.76 13.75 -0.75
CA THR A 283 19.64 13.40 0.68
C THR A 283 20.81 13.93 1.49
N VAL A 284 20.52 14.37 2.70
CA VAL A 284 21.53 14.67 3.74
C VAL A 284 21.68 13.52 4.74
N ALA A 285 20.68 12.66 4.82
CA ALA A 285 20.73 11.41 5.57
C ALA A 285 21.51 10.33 4.82
N ASN A 286 21.89 9.26 5.50
CA ASN A 286 22.50 8.10 4.86
C ASN A 286 21.52 7.50 3.87
N VAL A 287 22.01 7.08 2.70
CA VAL A 287 21.19 6.40 1.70
C VAL A 287 20.83 5.00 2.22
N PRO A 288 19.54 4.68 2.33
CA PRO A 288 19.09 3.37 2.81
C PRO A 288 19.26 2.28 1.74
N GLU A 289 19.12 1.02 2.15
CA GLU A 289 18.78 -0.05 1.21
C GLU A 289 17.37 0.23 0.66
N ILE A 290 17.22 0.29 -0.67
CA ILE A 290 15.93 0.40 -1.37
C ILE A 290 15.71 -0.88 -2.16
N ARG A 291 14.67 -1.64 -1.86
CA ARG A 291 14.41 -2.92 -2.56
C ARG A 291 12.92 -3.21 -2.70
N PRO A 292 12.52 -4.00 -3.71
CA PRO A 292 11.18 -4.54 -3.76
C PRO A 292 10.88 -5.42 -2.55
N THR A 293 9.62 -5.40 -2.09
CA THR A 293 9.14 -6.38 -1.10
C THR A 293 9.23 -7.79 -1.67
N THR A 294 9.64 -8.74 -0.83
CA THR A 294 9.65 -10.17 -1.20
C THR A 294 8.28 -10.84 -1.05
N MET A 295 7.30 -10.13 -0.49
CA MET A 295 5.96 -10.67 -0.22
C MET A 295 4.97 -10.43 -1.36
N GLY A 296 5.35 -9.60 -2.35
CA GLY A 296 4.52 -9.28 -3.51
C GLY A 296 3.13 -8.75 -3.09
N GLU A 297 2.10 -9.23 -3.78
CA GLU A 297 0.71 -8.84 -3.53
C GLU A 297 0.14 -9.33 -2.17
N ARG A 298 0.87 -10.13 -1.40
CA ARG A 298 0.42 -10.66 -0.10
C ARG A 298 0.86 -9.80 1.09
N VAL A 299 1.59 -8.72 0.87
CA VAL A 299 2.16 -7.91 1.93
C VAL A 299 1.09 -7.39 2.89
N VAL A 300 0.01 -6.80 2.38
CA VAL A 300 -1.05 -6.21 3.20
C VAL A 300 -1.79 -7.28 4.03
N VAL A 301 -2.23 -8.38 3.41
CA VAL A 301 -2.94 -9.45 4.15
C VAL A 301 -2.04 -10.11 5.20
N LYS A 302 -0.75 -10.26 4.93
CA LYS A 302 0.23 -10.76 5.92
C LYS A 302 0.40 -9.78 7.08
N GLY A 303 0.49 -8.48 6.81
CA GLY A 303 0.59 -7.46 7.85
C GLY A 303 -0.68 -7.37 8.70
N ALA A 304 -1.84 -7.41 8.05
CA ALA A 304 -3.12 -7.49 8.73
C ALA A 304 -3.16 -8.71 9.68
N LEU A 305 -2.74 -9.87 9.21
CA LEU A 305 -2.63 -11.08 10.03
C LEU A 305 -1.61 -10.91 11.17
N ALA A 306 -0.43 -10.38 10.89
CA ALA A 306 0.61 -10.17 11.90
C ALA A 306 0.16 -9.23 13.01
N SER A 307 -0.67 -8.22 12.69
CA SER A 307 -1.16 -7.24 13.66
C SER A 307 -2.04 -7.83 14.76
N VAL A 308 -2.58 -9.03 14.57
CA VAL A 308 -3.48 -9.71 15.52
C VAL A 308 -2.95 -11.04 16.03
N THR A 309 -1.87 -11.58 15.44
CA THR A 309 -1.22 -12.78 15.95
C THR A 309 -0.24 -12.41 17.06
N PRO A 310 0.00 -13.32 18.04
CA PRO A 310 1.05 -13.10 19.02
C PRO A 310 2.41 -12.87 18.35
N ASP A 311 3.21 -11.98 18.92
CA ASP A 311 4.59 -11.84 18.47
C ASP A 311 5.29 -13.20 18.59
N ARG A 312 6.00 -13.59 17.53
CA ARG A 312 6.99 -14.66 17.68
C ARG A 312 7.93 -14.17 18.78
N ALA A 313 8.05 -14.93 19.89
CA ALA A 313 8.92 -14.60 20.99
C ALA A 313 10.24 -14.07 20.41
N ALA A 314 10.53 -12.80 20.65
CA ALA A 314 11.71 -12.14 20.16
C ALA A 314 12.90 -13.04 20.53
N SER A 315 13.64 -13.51 19.54
CA SER A 315 14.96 -14.07 19.80
C SER A 315 15.73 -13.01 20.60
N PRO A 316 16.36 -13.34 21.73
CA PRO A 316 16.98 -12.36 22.61
C PRO A 316 17.93 -11.49 21.77
N GLY A 317 17.66 -10.19 21.78
CA GLY A 317 18.24 -9.20 20.90
C GLY A 317 19.76 -9.33 20.80
N LYS A 318 20.27 -9.29 19.59
CA LYS A 318 21.65 -8.90 19.35
C LYS A 318 21.72 -7.43 19.75
N GLY A 319 22.44 -7.18 20.84
CA GLY A 319 22.67 -5.83 21.35
C GLY A 319 23.13 -4.89 20.25
N ARG A 320 22.71 -3.63 20.37
CA ARG A 320 23.27 -2.52 19.59
C ARG A 320 24.78 -2.68 19.55
N THR A 321 25.35 -2.90 18.39
CA THR A 321 26.76 -2.63 18.16
C THR A 321 26.81 -1.17 17.76
N ASP A 322 27.37 -0.35 18.67
CA ASP A 322 27.67 1.06 18.51
C ASP A 322 28.50 1.34 17.24
#